data_5284a507907908376649d65445f1c355
#
_entry.id   5284a507907908376649d65445f1c355
#
_cell.length_a   1.000
_cell.length_b   1.000
_cell.length_c   1.000
_cell.angle_alpha   90.00
_cell.angle_beta   90.00
_cell.angle_gamma   90.00
#
_symmetry.space_group_name_H-M   'P 1'
#
loop_
_entity.id
_entity.type
_entity.pdbx_description
1 polymer ?
#
loop_
_entity_poly.entity_id
_entity_poly.type
_entity_poly.pdbx_seq_one_letter_code
_entity_poly.pdbx_strand_id
1 'polypeptide(L)'
;VRQPDGKLAERIAERRRGGDDPRALVGEMRRSVLLVPVAGGGLWSVRSGGVRWICGFTDETALARFALHHASGEQPVDYAALLGARIVDEIVPALGEPAGLAVDIATEDGSMFFPPVVGIVPDTAAVDAGTRAAQAGPGAPDTGADAVGADGDAGADANGREARA
;
A
#
# COMPACT_ATOMS: atom_id res chain seq x y z
N VAL A 1 13.14 -23.62 0.84
CA VAL A 1 13.16 -22.25 1.37
C VAL A 1 13.68 -21.34 0.27
N ARG A 2 12.88 -20.35 -0.16
CA ARG A 2 13.36 -19.35 -1.13
C ARG A 2 14.39 -18.47 -0.45
N GLN A 3 15.58 -18.40 -1.02
CA GLN A 3 16.61 -17.47 -0.56
C GLN A 3 16.44 -16.09 -1.22
N PRO A 4 16.90 -15.02 -0.56
CA PRO A 4 17.00 -13.69 -1.15
C PRO A 4 17.85 -13.76 -2.43
N ASP A 5 17.40 -13.12 -3.50
CA ASP A 5 18.05 -13.16 -4.81
C ASP A 5 18.84 -11.90 -5.18
N GLY A 6 18.93 -10.94 -4.27
CA GLY A 6 19.68 -9.69 -4.45
C GLY A 6 19.08 -8.67 -5.41
N LYS A 7 18.07 -9.03 -6.19
CA LYS A 7 17.46 -8.14 -7.20
C LYS A 7 16.81 -6.91 -6.63
N LEU A 8 16.20 -7.02 -5.44
CA LEU A 8 15.60 -5.87 -4.79
C LEU A 8 16.66 -4.85 -4.37
N ALA A 9 17.79 -5.31 -3.83
CA ALA A 9 18.90 -4.41 -3.45
C ALA A 9 19.44 -3.64 -4.67
N GLU A 10 19.59 -4.31 -5.81
CA GLU A 10 20.00 -3.69 -7.07
C GLU A 10 19.00 -2.62 -7.53
N ARG A 11 17.70 -2.90 -7.48
CA ARG A 11 16.66 -1.94 -7.85
C ARG A 11 16.59 -0.75 -6.89
N ILE A 12 16.76 -0.97 -5.60
CA ILE A 12 16.86 0.11 -4.62
C ILE A 12 18.04 1.02 -4.97
N ALA A 13 19.20 0.45 -5.29
CA ALA A 13 20.37 1.21 -5.71
C ALA A 13 20.13 2.00 -7.01
N GLU A 14 19.44 1.43 -7.99
CA GLU A 14 19.04 2.12 -9.23
C GLU A 14 18.09 3.28 -8.94
N ARG A 15 17.07 3.06 -8.11
CA ARG A 15 16.13 4.11 -7.71
C ARG A 15 16.84 5.29 -7.04
N ARG A 16 17.80 5.04 -6.18
CA ARG A 16 18.58 6.09 -5.51
C ARG A 16 19.43 6.90 -6.47
N ARG A 17 19.89 6.28 -7.56
CA ARG A 17 20.60 6.95 -8.66
C ARG A 17 19.65 7.71 -9.62
N GLY A 18 18.33 7.69 -9.35
CA GLY A 18 17.33 8.43 -10.12
C GLY A 18 16.77 7.68 -11.34
N GLY A 19 17.04 6.40 -11.49
CA GLY A 19 16.81 5.64 -12.71
C GLY A 19 15.69 4.59 -12.71
N ASP A 20 14.99 4.31 -11.63
CA ASP A 20 14.00 3.21 -11.62
C ASP A 20 12.54 3.67 -11.58
N ASP A 21 11.64 2.92 -12.24
CA ASP A 21 10.20 3.09 -12.15
C ASP A 21 9.69 2.66 -10.76
N PRO A 22 8.98 3.54 -10.02
CA PRO A 22 8.42 3.20 -8.72
C PRO A 22 7.54 1.95 -8.72
N ARG A 23 6.79 1.71 -9.79
CA ARG A 23 5.92 0.51 -9.91
C ARG A 23 6.75 -0.75 -10.06
N ALA A 24 7.82 -0.70 -10.83
CA ALA A 24 8.74 -1.81 -11.00
C ALA A 24 9.45 -2.15 -9.68
N LEU A 25 9.84 -1.14 -8.91
CA LEU A 25 10.43 -1.31 -7.58
C LEU A 25 9.45 -1.97 -6.59
N VAL A 26 8.19 -1.51 -6.53
CA VAL A 26 7.15 -2.13 -5.70
C VAL A 26 6.89 -3.58 -6.15
N GLY A 27 6.82 -3.82 -7.45
CA GLY A 27 6.68 -5.17 -8.00
C GLY A 27 7.82 -6.09 -7.60
N GLU A 28 9.06 -5.62 -7.60
CA GLU A 28 10.21 -6.40 -7.16
C GLU A 28 10.19 -6.64 -5.65
N MET A 29 9.91 -5.62 -4.83
CA MET A 29 9.74 -5.77 -3.38
C MET A 29 8.73 -6.87 -3.05
N ARG A 30 7.59 -6.91 -3.74
CA ARG A 30 6.52 -7.89 -3.50
C ARG A 30 6.96 -9.32 -3.80
N ARG A 31 7.83 -9.53 -4.81
CA ARG A 31 8.35 -10.85 -5.21
C ARG A 31 9.56 -11.30 -4.41
N SER A 32 10.24 -10.38 -3.78
CA SER A 32 11.47 -10.66 -3.04
C SER A 32 11.19 -11.31 -1.69
N VAL A 33 12.07 -12.22 -1.29
CA VAL A 33 12.11 -12.75 0.08
C VAL A 33 12.93 -11.79 0.91
N LEU A 34 12.36 -11.36 2.03
CA LEU A 34 12.99 -10.51 3.01
C LEU A 34 13.21 -11.25 4.32
N LEU A 35 14.35 -11.02 4.94
CA LEU A 35 14.69 -11.53 6.26
C LEU A 35 14.17 -10.52 7.29
N VAL A 36 13.18 -10.92 8.08
CA VAL A 36 12.56 -10.06 9.09
C VAL A 36 12.93 -10.56 10.47
N PRO A 37 13.66 -9.78 11.28
CA PRO A 37 14.03 -10.18 12.62
C PRO A 37 12.81 -10.48 13.48
N VAL A 38 12.93 -11.46 14.36
CA VAL A 38 11.90 -11.85 15.32
C VAL A 38 12.38 -11.51 16.73
N ALA A 39 11.58 -10.80 17.49
CA ALA A 39 11.85 -10.47 18.87
C ALA A 39 10.56 -10.48 19.70
N GLY A 40 10.59 -11.02 20.90
CA GLY A 40 9.44 -11.04 21.81
C GLY A 40 8.22 -11.78 21.25
N GLY A 41 8.41 -12.75 20.36
CA GLY A 41 7.34 -13.52 19.74
C GLY A 41 6.65 -12.84 18.56
N GLY A 42 7.17 -11.69 18.08
CA GLY A 42 6.64 -10.96 16.93
C GLY A 42 7.73 -10.49 15.97
N LEU A 43 7.31 -9.96 14.80
CA LEU A 43 8.23 -9.34 13.85
C LEU A 43 8.77 -8.02 14.40
N TRP A 44 10.06 -7.82 14.22
CA TRP A 44 10.71 -6.60 14.67
C TRP A 44 10.23 -5.39 13.86
N SER A 45 9.87 -4.32 14.54
CA SER A 45 9.36 -3.10 13.93
C SER A 45 9.73 -1.87 14.76
N VAL A 46 9.80 -0.71 14.10
CA VAL A 46 9.99 0.59 14.74
C VAL A 46 8.78 1.48 14.47
N ARG A 47 8.51 2.42 15.37
CA ARG A 47 7.50 3.47 15.17
C ARG A 47 8.18 4.79 14.85
N SER A 48 7.76 5.41 13.77
CA SER A 48 8.23 6.73 13.36
C SER A 48 7.16 7.44 12.56
N GLY A 49 6.92 8.74 12.86
CA GLY A 49 5.95 9.55 12.14
C GLY A 49 4.50 9.03 12.17
N GLY A 50 4.10 8.34 13.24
CA GLY A 50 2.76 7.75 13.35
C GLY A 50 2.57 6.44 12.56
N VAL A 51 3.62 5.93 11.95
CA VAL A 51 3.62 4.69 11.18
C VAL A 51 4.49 3.65 11.88
N ARG A 52 4.00 2.41 11.93
CA ARG A 52 4.80 1.25 12.32
C ARG A 52 5.55 0.72 11.10
N TRP A 53 6.85 0.62 11.17
CA TRP A 53 7.70 0.12 10.11
C TRP A 53 8.19 -1.29 10.44
N ILE A 54 7.72 -2.29 9.70
CA ILE A 54 8.28 -3.64 9.75
C ILE A 54 9.63 -3.58 9.06
N CYS A 55 10.67 -4.11 9.67
CA CYS A 55 12.03 -4.04 9.14
C CYS A 55 12.40 -5.34 8.47
N GLY A 56 12.64 -5.30 7.18
CA GLY A 56 13.07 -6.42 6.36
C GLY A 56 14.45 -6.17 5.75
N PHE A 57 15.21 -7.24 5.53
CA PHE A 57 16.57 -7.18 5.00
C PHE A 57 16.67 -8.03 3.74
N THR A 58 17.37 -7.51 2.75
CA THR A 58 17.52 -8.19 1.44
C THR A 58 18.49 -9.37 1.48
N ASP A 59 19.38 -9.42 2.47
CA ASP A 59 20.31 -10.52 2.66
C ASP A 59 20.78 -10.62 4.12
N GLU A 60 21.52 -11.68 4.43
CA GLU A 60 22.08 -11.92 5.76
C GLU A 60 23.14 -10.88 6.16
N THR A 61 23.84 -10.29 5.20
CA THR A 61 24.84 -9.24 5.47
C THR A 61 24.17 -7.96 5.96
N ALA A 62 23.06 -7.55 5.31
CA ALA A 62 22.25 -6.41 5.74
C ALA A 62 21.63 -6.66 7.12
N LEU A 63 21.10 -7.87 7.34
CA LEU A 63 20.58 -8.28 8.65
C LEU A 63 21.65 -8.27 9.73
N ALA A 64 22.85 -8.78 9.45
CA ALA A 64 23.96 -8.80 10.41
C ALA A 64 24.42 -7.39 10.78
N ARG A 65 24.47 -6.46 9.85
CA ARG A 65 24.78 -5.04 10.13
C ARG A 65 23.75 -4.43 11.09
N PHE A 66 22.47 -4.71 10.83
CA PHE A 66 21.40 -4.28 11.73
C PHE A 66 21.57 -4.88 13.13
N ALA A 67 21.84 -6.17 13.23
CA ALA A 67 22.05 -6.86 14.50
C ALA A 67 23.18 -6.24 15.33
N LEU A 68 24.31 -5.87 14.70
CA LEU A 68 25.43 -5.21 15.37
C LEU A 68 25.04 -3.85 15.97
N HIS A 69 24.09 -3.14 15.40
CA HIS A 69 23.66 -1.82 15.89
C HIS A 69 22.53 -1.90 16.92
N HIS A 70 21.74 -2.98 16.93
CA HIS A 70 20.50 -3.06 17.72
C HIS A 70 20.46 -4.21 18.71
N ALA A 71 21.29 -5.24 18.55
CA ALA A 71 21.41 -6.33 19.52
C ALA A 71 22.43 -5.96 20.59
N SER A 72 22.01 -6.03 21.86
CA SER A 72 22.91 -5.86 23.00
C SER A 72 23.74 -7.14 23.18
N GLY A 73 24.70 -7.37 22.30
CA GLY A 73 25.63 -8.50 22.42
C GLY A 73 25.72 -9.40 21.20
N GLU A 74 26.65 -10.35 21.26
CA GLU A 74 26.97 -11.34 20.20
C GLU A 74 25.91 -12.44 20.02
N GLN A 75 24.66 -12.19 20.36
CA GLN A 75 23.59 -13.18 20.24
C GLN A 75 23.08 -13.27 18.80
N PRO A 76 22.88 -14.49 18.27
CA PRO A 76 22.22 -14.66 16.98
C PRO A 76 20.84 -14.03 16.98
N VAL A 77 20.49 -13.30 15.92
CA VAL A 77 19.16 -12.75 15.73
C VAL A 77 18.31 -13.76 14.97
N ASP A 78 17.25 -14.24 15.60
CA ASP A 78 16.25 -15.06 14.90
C ASP A 78 15.53 -14.22 13.85
N TYR A 79 15.24 -14.82 12.71
CA TYR A 79 14.50 -14.14 11.63
C TYR A 79 13.51 -15.07 10.93
N ALA A 80 12.49 -14.47 10.35
CA ALA A 80 11.57 -15.13 9.44
C ALA A 80 11.88 -14.70 8.00
N ALA A 81 11.92 -15.64 7.08
CA ALA A 81 12.03 -15.37 5.64
C ALA A 81 10.63 -15.22 5.04
N LEU A 82 10.24 -14.01 4.68
CA LEU A 82 8.89 -13.67 4.23
C LEU A 82 8.91 -13.02 2.85
N LEU A 83 7.94 -13.34 2.00
CA LEU A 83 7.71 -12.60 0.76
C LEU A 83 7.25 -11.17 1.09
N GLY A 84 7.77 -10.18 0.37
CA GLY A 84 7.33 -8.80 0.51
C GLY A 84 5.83 -8.64 0.32
N ALA A 85 5.23 -9.34 -0.66
CA ALA A 85 3.77 -9.36 -0.84
C ALA A 85 3.04 -9.81 0.42
N ARG A 86 3.51 -10.85 1.10
CA ARG A 86 2.88 -11.33 2.34
C ARG A 86 2.95 -10.28 3.45
N ILE A 87 4.06 -9.57 3.53
CA ILE A 87 4.21 -8.51 4.53
C ILE A 87 3.20 -7.40 4.29
N VAL A 88 3.11 -6.87 3.06
CA VAL A 88 2.27 -5.70 2.77
C VAL A 88 0.79 -6.03 2.58
N ASP A 89 0.43 -7.25 2.16
CA ASP A 89 -0.97 -7.63 1.87
C ASP A 89 -1.67 -8.33 3.04
N GLU A 90 -0.92 -9.03 3.90
CA GLU A 90 -1.50 -9.82 4.98
C GLU A 90 -1.11 -9.28 6.36
N ILE A 91 0.19 -9.08 6.61
CA ILE A 91 0.69 -8.73 7.93
C ILE A 91 0.36 -7.27 8.26
N VAL A 92 0.65 -6.34 7.35
CA VAL A 92 0.37 -4.91 7.54
C VAL A 92 -1.11 -4.66 7.83
N PRO A 93 -2.08 -5.16 7.05
CA PRO A 93 -3.50 -4.97 7.35
C PRO A 93 -3.93 -5.58 8.69
N ALA A 94 -3.34 -6.72 9.07
CA ALA A 94 -3.67 -7.40 10.33
C ALA A 94 -3.23 -6.63 11.58
N LEU A 95 -2.32 -5.66 11.47
CA LEU A 95 -1.87 -4.84 12.59
C LEU A 95 -2.94 -3.85 13.07
N GLY A 96 -3.93 -3.49 12.23
CA GLY A 96 -5.02 -2.57 12.59
C GLY A 96 -4.55 -1.13 12.87
N GLU A 97 -3.35 -0.77 12.44
CA GLU A 97 -2.76 0.57 12.56
C GLU A 97 -1.96 0.91 11.29
N PRO A 98 -1.67 2.19 11.00
CA PRO A 98 -0.82 2.55 9.88
C PRO A 98 0.53 1.86 9.98
N ALA A 99 0.83 0.98 9.02
CA ALA A 99 2.09 0.23 9.00
C ALA A 99 2.63 0.09 7.58
N GLY A 100 3.95 0.13 7.45
CA GLY A 100 4.70 0.00 6.21
C GLY A 100 5.89 -0.93 6.35
N LEU A 101 6.66 -1.03 5.28
CA LEU A 101 7.86 -1.85 5.22
C LEU A 101 9.09 -0.96 5.07
N ALA A 102 10.08 -1.16 5.93
CA ALA A 102 11.39 -0.53 5.82
C ALA A 102 12.42 -1.62 5.43
N VAL A 103 13.12 -1.40 4.33
CA VAL A 103 14.11 -2.36 3.80
C VAL A 103 15.51 -1.81 4.02
N ASP A 104 16.42 -2.67 4.51
CA ASP A 104 17.85 -2.42 4.71
C ASP A 104 18.17 -1.13 5.49
N ILE A 105 17.44 -0.85 6.57
CA ILE A 105 17.54 0.39 7.35
C ILE A 105 18.90 0.65 8.00
N ALA A 106 19.74 -0.36 8.14
CA ALA A 106 21.10 -0.22 8.68
C ALA A 106 22.16 0.15 7.63
N THR A 107 21.71 0.42 6.39
CA THR A 107 22.60 0.73 5.27
C THR A 107 22.23 2.10 4.71
N GLU A 108 23.12 3.09 4.78
CA GLU A 108 22.84 4.45 4.31
C GLU A 108 22.44 4.49 2.83
N ASP A 109 23.11 3.71 1.99
CA ASP A 109 22.88 3.67 0.55
C ASP A 109 21.85 2.61 0.10
N GLY A 110 21.43 1.73 0.97
CA GLY A 110 20.52 0.62 0.66
C GLY A 110 19.12 0.73 1.24
N SER A 111 18.88 1.66 2.18
CA SER A 111 17.57 1.74 2.86
C SER A 111 16.48 2.27 1.93
N MET A 112 15.31 1.63 1.98
CA MET A 112 14.11 2.05 1.24
C MET A 112 12.87 1.86 2.09
N PHE A 113 11.98 2.85 2.05
CA PHE A 113 10.71 2.82 2.76
C PHE A 113 9.56 2.63 1.78
N PHE A 114 8.70 1.68 2.09
CA PHE A 114 7.44 1.40 1.39
C PHE A 114 6.29 1.79 2.32
N PRO A 115 5.77 3.03 2.20
CA PRO A 115 4.74 3.55 3.11
C PRO A 115 3.39 2.86 2.90
N PRO A 116 2.49 2.96 3.91
CA PRO A 116 1.14 2.40 3.80
C PRO A 116 0.23 3.29 2.92
N VAL A 117 0.49 3.32 1.63
CA VAL A 117 -0.30 4.08 0.65
C VAL A 117 -0.87 3.16 -0.43
N VAL A 118 -1.91 3.65 -1.11
CA VAL A 118 -2.54 2.94 -2.23
C VAL A 118 -1.49 2.55 -3.29
N GLY A 119 -1.53 1.28 -3.69
CA GLY A 119 -0.58 0.70 -4.64
C GLY A 119 0.64 0.02 -4.00
N ILE A 120 0.88 0.24 -2.70
CA ILE A 120 1.90 -0.48 -1.92
C ILE A 120 1.22 -1.48 -0.97
N VAL A 121 0.22 -1.04 -0.22
CA VAL A 121 -0.62 -1.88 0.64
C VAL A 121 -2.06 -1.92 0.11
N PRO A 122 -2.91 -2.85 0.57
CA PRO A 122 -4.34 -2.83 0.24
C PRO A 122 -5.01 -1.53 0.66
N ASP A 123 -6.02 -1.09 -0.08
CA ASP A 123 -6.74 0.17 0.18
C ASP A 123 -7.30 0.27 1.60
N THR A 124 -7.67 -0.85 2.21
CA THR A 124 -8.15 -0.93 3.60
C THR A 124 -7.08 -0.58 4.65
N ALA A 125 -5.81 -0.68 4.28
CA ALA A 125 -4.66 -0.38 5.15
C ALA A 125 -3.92 0.90 4.72
N ALA A 126 -4.31 1.50 3.58
CA ALA A 126 -3.68 2.70 3.04
C ALA A 126 -4.17 3.97 3.73
N VAL A 127 -3.24 4.82 4.17
CA VAL A 127 -3.56 6.08 4.86
C VAL A 127 -4.12 7.15 3.92
N ASP A 128 -3.90 7.02 2.62
CA ASP A 128 -4.35 7.95 1.57
C ASP A 128 -5.58 7.45 0.78
N ALA A 129 -6.15 6.30 1.12
CA ALA A 129 -7.31 5.73 0.42
C ALA A 129 -8.51 6.69 0.41
N GLY A 130 -8.82 7.34 1.55
CA GLY A 130 -9.90 8.32 1.66
C GLY A 130 -9.67 9.57 0.82
N THR A 131 -8.45 10.08 0.78
CA THR A 131 -8.08 11.25 -0.03
C THR A 131 -8.19 10.95 -1.52
N ARG A 132 -7.77 9.77 -1.95
CA ARG A 132 -7.86 9.34 -3.34
C ARG A 132 -9.32 9.16 -3.79
N ALA A 133 -10.16 8.57 -2.94
CA ALA A 133 -11.59 8.42 -3.20
C ALA A 133 -12.28 9.79 -3.34
N ALA A 134 -11.91 10.76 -2.50
CA ALA A 134 -12.43 12.13 -2.58
C ALA A 134 -11.97 12.87 -3.86
N GLN A 135 -10.77 12.61 -4.36
CA GLN A 135 -10.24 13.20 -5.60
C GLN A 135 -10.79 12.54 -6.87
N ALA A 136 -11.23 11.27 -6.77
CA ALA A 136 -11.85 10.57 -7.90
C ALA A 136 -13.26 11.09 -8.23
N GLY A 137 -13.88 11.87 -7.35
CA GLY A 137 -15.24 12.42 -7.50
C GLY A 137 -16.31 11.34 -7.57
N PRO A 138 -17.58 11.64 -7.28
CA PRO A 138 -18.65 10.73 -7.64
C PRO A 138 -18.67 10.66 -9.18
N GLY A 139 -18.45 9.49 -9.73
CA GLY A 139 -18.65 9.23 -11.15
C GLY A 139 -20.02 9.78 -11.52
N ALA A 140 -20.08 10.63 -12.54
CA ALA A 140 -21.34 11.13 -13.05
C ALA A 140 -22.26 9.93 -13.27
N PRO A 141 -23.53 9.98 -12.80
CA PRO A 141 -24.46 8.92 -13.11
C PRO A 141 -24.55 8.84 -14.63
N ASP A 142 -24.37 7.64 -15.14
CA ASP A 142 -24.61 7.33 -16.55
C ASP A 142 -26.10 7.59 -16.80
N THR A 143 -26.39 8.77 -17.35
CA THR A 143 -27.73 9.13 -17.77
C THR A 143 -27.93 8.46 -19.13
N GLY A 144 -28.13 7.17 -19.11
CA GLY A 144 -28.76 6.44 -20.19
C GLY A 144 -30.22 6.88 -20.25
N ALA A 145 -30.47 7.97 -20.96
CA ALA A 145 -31.79 8.39 -21.34
C ALA A 145 -32.28 7.46 -22.46
N ASP A 146 -32.94 6.38 -22.07
CA ASP A 146 -33.86 5.71 -23.00
C ASP A 146 -35.11 6.57 -23.15
N ALA A 147 -35.13 7.33 -24.22
CA ALA A 147 -36.34 7.95 -24.74
C ALA A 147 -37.18 6.87 -25.40
N VAL A 148 -38.13 6.34 -24.69
CA VAL A 148 -39.27 5.61 -25.30
C VAL A 148 -40.37 6.63 -25.55
N GLY A 149 -40.63 6.88 -26.82
CA GLY A 149 -41.78 7.63 -27.27
C GLY A 149 -43.07 6.91 -26.94
N ALA A 150 -44.09 7.65 -26.56
CA ALA A 150 -45.48 7.26 -26.65
C ALA A 150 -46.28 8.43 -27.19
N ASP A 151 -46.72 8.24 -28.40
CA ASP A 151 -47.83 8.95 -29.07
C ASP A 151 -49.13 8.78 -28.26
N GLY A 152 -50.05 9.73 -28.38
CA GLY A 152 -51.40 9.56 -27.93
C GLY A 152 -52.01 10.89 -27.52
N ASP A 153 -52.45 11.61 -28.45
CA ASP A 153 -53.78 11.88 -28.93
C ASP A 153 -54.70 12.69 -28.02
N ALA A 154 -55.05 13.82 -28.63
CA ALA A 154 -56.31 14.57 -28.68
C ALA A 154 -57.33 14.43 -27.53
N GLY A 155 -57.83 15.58 -27.15
CA GLY A 155 -59.07 15.70 -26.44
C GLY A 155 -59.37 17.13 -26.05
N ALA A 156 -60.07 17.82 -26.97
CA ALA A 156 -60.62 19.15 -26.85
C ALA A 156 -61.69 19.27 -25.75
N ASP A 157 -61.99 20.49 -25.48
CA ASP A 157 -63.23 21.13 -25.05
C ASP A 157 -63.16 21.76 -23.67
N ALA A 158 -63.11 23.01 -23.66
CA ALA A 158 -64.13 24.04 -23.82
C ALA A 158 -65.03 24.23 -22.60
N ASN A 159 -65.08 25.46 -22.21
CA ASN A 159 -66.20 26.15 -21.62
C ASN A 159 -66.30 26.09 -20.08
N GLY A 160 -66.17 27.19 -19.41
CA GLY A 160 -67.11 28.24 -19.39
C GLY A 160 -67.27 28.79 -17.99
N ARG A 161 -67.21 30.03 -17.91
CA ARG A 161 -68.07 30.97 -17.17
C ARG A 161 -68.00 31.09 -15.65
N GLU A 162 -67.64 32.30 -15.33
CA GLU A 162 -68.43 33.26 -14.51
C GLU A 162 -68.71 32.83 -13.05
N ALA A 163 -68.64 33.62 -12.10
CA ALA A 163 -68.65 35.02 -11.82
C ALA A 163 -68.78 35.23 -10.29
N ARG A 164 -68.37 36.35 -9.86
CA ARG A 164 -68.91 37.16 -8.75
C ARG A 164 -68.92 36.57 -7.32
N ALA A 165 -68.26 37.14 -6.46
CA ALA A 165 -68.64 38.30 -5.55
C ALA A 165 -67.43 38.56 -4.66
#